data_6ba4b75eb33627b9adef289f065f4bd3
#
_entry.id   6ba4b75eb33627b9adef289f065f4bd3
#
_cell.length_a   1.000
_cell.length_b   1.000
_cell.length_c   1.000
_cell.angle_alpha   90.00
_cell.angle_beta   90.00
_cell.angle_gamma   90.00
#
_symmetry.space_group_name_H-M   'P 1'
#
loop_
_entity.id
_entity.type
_entity.pdbx_description
1 polymer ?
#
loop_
_entity_poly.entity_id
_entity_poly.type
_entity_poly.pdbx_seq_one_letter_code
_entity_poly.pdbx_strand_id
1 'polypeptide(L)'
;PAWTIQPSATLRCRDGRVLDGPAATVTRALEAGLVPVIHGDVALDDVRGGTIASTEEIFDWLAPRLQPQRMVLAGEVDGIYTADPQQDAAARRLDAIRPADLAAIRAGLGGSHGVDVTGGMAAKVAQSLAMVQALPGLRIVVCGGLTPDLLKTVLVDPDAPLGTHIYG
;
A
#
# COMPACT_ATOMS: atom_id res chain seq x y z
N PRO A 1 -4.01 -22.21 5.48
CA PRO A 1 -5.41 -21.78 5.57
C PRO A 1 -5.52 -20.25 5.73
N ALA A 2 -6.62 -19.63 5.23
CA ALA A 2 -6.87 -18.22 5.38
C ALA A 2 -7.93 -17.96 6.47
N TRP A 3 -7.82 -16.83 7.15
CA TRP A 3 -8.77 -16.37 8.17
C TRP A 3 -9.14 -14.91 7.92
N THR A 4 -10.41 -14.65 7.69
CA THR A 4 -10.94 -13.30 7.51
C THR A 4 -11.10 -12.61 8.87
N ILE A 5 -10.58 -11.39 8.96
CA ILE A 5 -10.74 -10.49 10.11
C ILE A 5 -11.62 -9.34 9.65
N GLN A 6 -12.80 -9.18 10.27
CA GLN A 6 -13.75 -8.13 9.95
C GLN A 6 -13.31 -6.80 10.60
N PRO A 7 -12.90 -5.78 9.82
CA PRO A 7 -12.40 -4.53 10.40
C PRO A 7 -13.45 -3.77 11.20
N SER A 8 -14.69 -3.65 10.72
CA SER A 8 -15.77 -2.93 11.41
C SER A 8 -16.09 -3.47 12.81
N ALA A 9 -15.73 -4.73 13.09
CA ALA A 9 -15.87 -5.33 14.42
C ALA A 9 -14.68 -5.02 15.36
N THR A 10 -13.57 -4.50 14.85
CA THR A 10 -12.31 -4.39 15.59
C THR A 10 -11.64 -3.02 15.49
N LEU A 11 -11.97 -2.22 14.46
CA LEU A 11 -11.39 -0.90 14.27
C LEU A 11 -12.13 0.16 15.10
N ARG A 12 -11.33 1.04 15.69
CA ARG A 12 -11.78 2.32 16.21
C ARG A 12 -10.95 3.43 15.59
N CYS A 13 -11.62 4.47 15.11
CA CYS A 13 -10.99 5.61 14.46
C CYS A 13 -11.19 6.89 15.27
N ARG A 14 -10.38 7.88 14.99
CA ARG A 14 -10.53 9.24 15.50
C ARG A 14 -10.19 10.22 14.39
N ASP A 15 -11.14 11.05 14.04
CA ASP A 15 -11.04 12.04 12.95
C ASP A 15 -10.55 11.42 11.63
N GLY A 16 -11.08 10.25 11.28
CA GLY A 16 -10.75 9.53 10.04
C GLY A 16 -9.45 8.73 10.06
N ARG A 17 -8.75 8.63 11.21
CA ARG A 17 -7.52 7.86 11.36
C ARG A 17 -7.71 6.66 12.28
N VAL A 18 -7.09 5.54 11.94
CA VAL A 18 -7.14 4.34 12.77
C VAL A 18 -6.42 4.62 14.10
N LEU A 19 -7.17 4.56 15.18
CA LEU A 19 -6.68 4.71 16.55
C LEU A 19 -6.32 3.37 17.17
N ASP A 20 -7.18 2.37 16.99
CA ASP A 20 -7.04 1.01 17.50
C ASP A 20 -7.62 -0.01 16.52
N GLY A 21 -7.13 -1.27 16.58
CA GLY A 21 -7.51 -2.29 15.62
C GLY A 21 -6.96 -3.68 15.93
N PRO A 22 -7.05 -4.61 14.96
CA PRO A 22 -6.89 -6.04 15.19
C PRO A 22 -5.43 -6.54 15.19
N ALA A 23 -4.43 -5.74 15.56
CA ALA A 23 -3.02 -6.15 15.49
C ALA A 23 -2.76 -7.46 16.27
N ALA A 24 -3.32 -7.59 17.48
CA ALA A 24 -3.16 -8.79 18.29
C ALA A 24 -3.79 -10.03 17.61
N THR A 25 -4.96 -9.86 17.01
CA THR A 25 -5.64 -10.95 16.26
C THR A 25 -4.84 -11.35 15.02
N VAL A 26 -4.32 -10.37 14.27
CA VAL A 26 -3.44 -10.62 13.10
C VAL A 26 -2.18 -11.39 13.54
N THR A 27 -1.50 -10.94 14.59
CA THR A 27 -0.31 -11.61 15.12
C THR A 27 -0.61 -13.05 15.52
N ARG A 28 -1.69 -13.29 16.26
CA ARG A 28 -2.08 -14.65 16.66
C ARG A 28 -2.43 -15.56 15.48
N ALA A 29 -3.07 -15.02 14.44
CA ALA A 29 -3.34 -15.76 13.22
C ALA A 29 -2.04 -16.18 12.52
N LEU A 30 -1.09 -15.26 12.39
CA LEU A 30 0.24 -15.53 11.80
C LEU A 30 1.02 -16.59 12.61
N GLU A 31 1.06 -16.46 13.94
CA GLU A 31 1.68 -17.45 14.84
C GLU A 31 1.05 -18.86 14.71
N ALA A 32 -0.24 -18.93 14.42
CA ALA A 32 -0.95 -20.17 14.17
C ALA A 32 -0.77 -20.71 12.73
N GLY A 33 0.08 -20.09 11.90
CA GLY A 33 0.31 -20.48 10.50
C GLY A 33 -0.87 -20.19 9.58
N LEU A 34 -1.74 -19.25 9.95
CA LEU A 34 -2.85 -18.80 9.13
C LEU A 34 -2.45 -17.58 8.31
N VAL A 35 -3.14 -17.38 7.18
CA VAL A 35 -3.04 -16.15 6.37
C VAL A 35 -4.20 -15.23 6.76
N PRO A 36 -3.97 -14.16 7.55
CA PRO A 36 -5.02 -13.23 7.88
C PRO A 36 -5.42 -12.43 6.63
N VAL A 37 -6.71 -12.36 6.36
CA VAL A 37 -7.30 -11.57 5.27
C VAL A 37 -8.09 -10.42 5.88
N ILE A 38 -7.73 -9.20 5.55
CA ILE A 38 -8.36 -7.97 6.03
C ILE A 38 -8.59 -7.03 4.84
N HIS A 39 -9.60 -6.18 4.92
CA HIS A 39 -9.99 -5.26 3.85
C HIS A 39 -10.37 -3.89 4.42
N GLY A 40 -10.54 -2.88 3.55
CA GLY A 40 -11.12 -1.60 3.94
C GLY A 40 -12.59 -1.76 4.36
N ASP A 41 -13.02 -1.05 5.40
CA ASP A 41 -14.37 -1.20 5.95
C ASP A 41 -14.82 0.10 6.65
N VAL A 42 -16.07 0.14 7.05
CA VAL A 42 -16.57 1.17 7.97
C VAL A 42 -15.97 0.98 9.36
N ALA A 43 -15.81 2.06 10.09
CA ALA A 43 -15.35 2.02 11.47
C ALA A 43 -16.08 3.07 12.32
N LEU A 44 -16.24 2.81 13.62
CA LEU A 44 -16.66 3.83 14.57
C LEU A 44 -15.56 4.87 14.73
N ASP A 45 -15.95 6.15 14.74
CA ASP A 45 -15.03 7.28 14.85
C ASP A 45 -15.43 8.17 16.02
N ASP A 46 -14.51 8.42 16.92
CA ASP A 46 -14.75 9.17 18.18
C ASP A 46 -15.14 10.64 17.93
N VAL A 47 -14.85 11.19 16.72
CA VAL A 47 -15.13 12.60 16.37
C VAL A 47 -16.25 12.71 15.33
N ARG A 48 -16.23 11.84 14.31
CA ARG A 48 -17.15 11.88 13.16
C ARG A 48 -18.38 10.99 13.36
N GLY A 49 -18.39 10.17 14.41
CA GLY A 49 -19.39 9.11 14.62
C GLY A 49 -19.11 7.85 13.82
N GLY A 50 -18.79 8.00 12.54
CA GLY A 50 -18.40 6.92 11.63
C GLY A 50 -17.49 7.40 10.53
N THR A 51 -16.66 6.50 10.00
CA THR A 51 -15.74 6.77 8.88
C THR A 51 -15.54 5.52 8.05
N ILE A 52 -14.86 5.65 6.92
CA ILE A 52 -14.33 4.52 6.14
C ILE A 52 -12.82 4.49 6.38
N ALA A 53 -12.32 3.36 6.88
CA ALA A 53 -10.90 3.06 6.92
C ALA A 53 -10.54 2.30 5.64
N SER A 54 -9.71 2.89 4.77
CA SER A 54 -9.24 2.21 3.57
C SER A 54 -8.29 1.06 3.93
N THR A 55 -8.07 0.15 2.99
CA THR A 55 -7.09 -0.94 3.18
C THR A 55 -5.69 -0.36 3.43
N GLU A 56 -5.32 0.71 2.73
CA GLU A 56 -4.06 1.41 2.91
C GLU A 56 -3.93 1.99 4.33
N GLU A 57 -4.98 2.66 4.84
CA GLU A 57 -4.99 3.20 6.20
C GLU A 57 -4.82 2.10 7.26
N ILE A 58 -5.46 0.94 7.05
CA ILE A 58 -5.33 -0.22 7.94
C ILE A 58 -3.89 -0.77 7.89
N PHE A 59 -3.29 -0.88 6.71
CA PHE A 59 -1.91 -1.34 6.58
C PHE A 59 -0.90 -0.35 7.13
N ASP A 60 -1.11 0.96 6.98
CA ASP A 60 -0.27 2.00 7.60
C ASP A 60 -0.26 1.87 9.14
N TRP A 61 -1.43 1.54 9.70
CA TRP A 61 -1.55 1.33 11.14
C TRP A 61 -0.94 -0.02 11.60
N LEU A 62 -1.05 -1.08 10.79
CA LEU A 62 -0.54 -2.41 11.10
C LEU A 62 0.97 -2.52 10.90
N ALA A 63 1.55 -1.91 9.87
CA ALA A 63 2.94 -2.10 9.48
C ALA A 63 3.94 -1.79 10.62
N PRO A 64 3.83 -0.69 11.39
CA PRO A 64 4.73 -0.44 12.52
C PRO A 64 4.63 -1.48 13.64
N ARG A 65 3.50 -2.17 13.73
CA ARG A 65 3.22 -3.17 14.78
C ARG A 65 3.68 -4.57 14.39
N LEU A 66 3.60 -4.88 13.11
CA LEU A 66 3.97 -6.20 12.57
C LEU A 66 5.40 -6.24 12.01
N GLN A 67 5.96 -5.05 11.70
CA GLN A 67 7.31 -4.88 11.13
C GLN A 67 7.59 -5.83 9.95
N PRO A 68 6.78 -5.75 8.87
CA PRO A 68 6.98 -6.61 7.72
C PRO A 68 8.30 -6.27 7.02
N GLN A 69 8.97 -7.26 6.48
CA GLN A 69 10.16 -7.07 5.65
C GLN A 69 9.80 -6.58 4.25
N ARG A 70 8.57 -6.91 3.78
CA ARG A 70 8.10 -6.57 2.45
C ARG A 70 6.60 -6.30 2.45
N MET A 71 6.20 -5.32 1.64
CA MET A 71 4.81 -5.04 1.31
C MET A 71 4.66 -5.06 -0.22
N VAL A 72 3.63 -5.73 -0.72
CA VAL A 72 3.32 -5.78 -2.15
C VAL A 72 1.99 -5.08 -2.38
N LEU A 73 2.01 -4.03 -3.20
CA LEU A 73 0.83 -3.27 -3.61
C LEU A 73 0.47 -3.67 -5.05
N ALA A 74 -0.55 -4.49 -5.19
CA ALA A 74 -1.04 -4.93 -6.49
C ALA A 74 -2.14 -4.01 -7.00
N GLY A 75 -1.99 -3.50 -8.23
CA GLY A 75 -2.93 -2.59 -8.87
C GLY A 75 -3.22 -2.98 -10.32
N GLU A 76 -3.87 -2.07 -11.06
CA GLU A 76 -4.17 -2.26 -12.48
C GLU A 76 -2.91 -2.06 -13.35
N VAL A 77 -2.00 -1.18 -12.93
CA VAL A 77 -0.73 -0.92 -13.64
C VAL A 77 0.39 -1.79 -13.07
N ASP A 78 1.33 -2.14 -13.90
CA ASP A 78 2.44 -3.06 -13.57
C ASP A 78 3.60 -2.38 -12.81
N GLY A 79 3.43 -1.13 -12.38
CA GLY A 79 4.39 -0.37 -11.60
C GLY A 79 4.11 1.13 -11.62
N ILE A 80 5.09 1.92 -11.21
CA ILE A 80 5.04 3.39 -11.23
C ILE A 80 5.79 3.89 -12.45
N TYR A 81 5.20 4.85 -13.15
CA TYR A 81 5.71 5.41 -14.39
C TYR A 81 6.17 6.85 -14.23
N THR A 82 7.02 7.32 -15.14
CA THR A 82 7.50 8.71 -15.18
C THR A 82 6.39 9.71 -15.51
N ALA A 83 5.32 9.26 -16.19
CA ALA A 83 4.09 9.98 -16.53
C ALA A 83 2.95 8.96 -16.67
N ASP A 84 1.73 9.43 -16.90
CA ASP A 84 0.59 8.54 -17.15
C ASP A 84 0.76 7.78 -18.47
N PRO A 85 0.95 6.45 -18.46
CA PRO A 85 1.18 5.67 -19.69
C PRO A 85 -0.03 5.63 -20.62
N GLN A 86 -1.22 6.00 -20.17
CA GLN A 86 -2.40 6.12 -21.02
C GLN A 86 -2.44 7.45 -21.81
N GLN A 87 -1.72 8.47 -21.32
CA GLN A 87 -1.69 9.80 -21.92
C GLN A 87 -0.37 10.12 -22.60
N ASP A 88 0.73 9.49 -22.18
CA ASP A 88 2.07 9.72 -22.71
C ASP A 88 2.72 8.38 -23.12
N ALA A 89 2.82 8.17 -24.44
CA ALA A 89 3.46 6.98 -25.00
C ALA A 89 4.99 6.90 -24.71
N ALA A 90 5.61 8.01 -24.25
CA ALA A 90 7.01 8.03 -23.82
C ALA A 90 7.16 7.69 -22.34
N ALA A 91 6.07 7.51 -21.59
CA ALA A 91 6.11 7.12 -20.20
C ALA A 91 6.88 5.80 -20.01
N ARG A 92 7.81 5.77 -19.06
CA ARG A 92 8.62 4.59 -18.76
C ARG A 92 8.38 4.17 -17.32
N ARG A 93 8.26 2.86 -17.09
CA ARG A 93 8.20 2.32 -15.74
C ARG A 93 9.52 2.58 -15.03
N LEU A 94 9.43 2.97 -13.76
CA LEU A 94 10.56 3.12 -12.86
C LEU A 94 10.82 1.77 -12.18
N ASP A 95 12.04 1.24 -12.29
CA ASP A 95 12.37 -0.03 -11.64
C ASP A 95 12.56 0.15 -10.12
N ALA A 96 13.07 1.31 -9.71
CA ALA A 96 13.27 1.62 -8.30
C ALA A 96 12.98 3.10 -8.00
N ILE A 97 12.53 3.37 -6.77
CA ILE A 97 12.28 4.71 -6.24
C ILE A 97 12.93 4.83 -4.86
N ARG A 98 13.60 5.94 -4.64
CA ARG A 98 14.20 6.34 -3.37
C ARG A 98 13.70 7.71 -2.94
N PRO A 99 13.89 8.12 -1.68
CA PRO A 99 13.44 9.43 -1.19
C PRO A 99 13.89 10.62 -2.05
N ALA A 100 15.09 10.56 -2.65
CA ALA A 100 15.62 11.60 -3.53
C ALA A 100 14.80 11.79 -4.82
N ASP A 101 14.07 10.76 -5.26
CA ASP A 101 13.33 10.77 -6.53
C ASP A 101 11.94 11.43 -6.40
N LEU A 102 11.46 11.66 -5.16
CA LEU A 102 10.10 12.12 -4.90
C LEU A 102 9.75 13.45 -5.60
N ALA A 103 10.69 14.39 -5.66
CA ALA A 103 10.45 15.69 -6.28
C ALA A 103 10.23 15.56 -7.79
N ALA A 104 11.05 14.74 -8.47
CA ALA A 104 10.94 14.48 -9.91
C ALA A 104 9.64 13.72 -10.24
N ILE A 105 9.28 12.73 -9.41
CA ILE A 105 8.06 11.94 -9.58
C ILE A 105 6.82 12.83 -9.42
N ARG A 106 6.78 13.71 -8.42
CA ARG A 106 5.67 14.67 -8.24
C ARG A 106 5.50 15.61 -9.44
N ALA A 107 6.61 16.07 -10.01
CA ALA A 107 6.56 16.93 -11.19
C ALA A 107 6.03 16.18 -12.44
N GLY A 108 6.38 14.92 -12.62
CA GLY A 108 5.92 14.09 -13.75
C GLY A 108 4.47 13.62 -13.62
N LEU A 109 4.02 13.30 -12.41
CA LEU A 109 2.66 12.77 -12.15
C LEU A 109 1.64 13.87 -11.80
N GLY A 110 2.08 15.09 -11.46
CA GLY A 110 1.22 16.21 -11.04
C GLY A 110 0.41 16.89 -12.15
N GLY A 111 0.54 16.44 -13.41
CA GLY A 111 -0.16 17.01 -14.56
C GLY A 111 -1.51 16.35 -14.91
N SER A 112 -1.91 15.27 -14.29
CA SER A 112 -3.17 14.60 -14.58
C SER A 112 -4.33 15.31 -13.86
N HIS A 113 -5.09 16.11 -14.61
CA HIS A 113 -6.33 16.77 -14.17
C HIS A 113 -7.53 15.79 -14.10
N GLY A 114 -7.36 14.61 -13.52
CA GLY A 114 -8.47 13.74 -13.18
C GLY A 114 -8.87 14.00 -11.72
N VAL A 115 -10.17 14.09 -11.44
CA VAL A 115 -10.71 14.11 -10.07
C VAL A 115 -10.44 12.74 -9.44
N ASP A 116 -9.21 12.52 -8.98
CA ASP A 116 -8.87 11.35 -8.18
C ASP A 116 -9.11 11.71 -6.70
N VAL A 117 -10.25 11.29 -6.19
CA VAL A 117 -10.64 11.46 -4.77
C VAL A 117 -9.70 10.73 -3.81
N THR A 118 -8.80 9.88 -4.31
CA THR A 118 -7.88 9.04 -3.51
C THR A 118 -6.44 9.56 -3.47
N GLY A 119 -6.16 10.71 -4.09
CA GLY A 119 -4.85 11.38 -4.04
C GLY A 119 -3.83 10.90 -5.08
N GLY A 120 -4.22 10.05 -6.01
CA GLY A 120 -3.42 9.63 -7.16
C GLY A 120 -2.15 8.85 -6.86
N MET A 121 -1.44 8.46 -7.91
CA MET A 121 -0.19 7.69 -7.82
C MET A 121 0.90 8.45 -7.04
N ALA A 122 0.98 9.78 -7.19
CA ALA A 122 1.97 10.60 -6.47
C ALA A 122 1.78 10.55 -4.95
N ALA A 123 0.53 10.52 -4.45
CA ALA A 123 0.24 10.38 -3.03
C ALA A 123 0.62 8.99 -2.52
N LYS A 124 0.31 7.93 -3.28
CA LYS A 124 0.71 6.55 -2.94
C LYS A 124 2.23 6.40 -2.86
N VAL A 125 2.97 7.00 -3.80
CA VAL A 125 4.44 7.03 -3.76
C VAL A 125 4.95 7.74 -2.51
N ALA A 126 4.42 8.92 -2.22
CA ALA A 126 4.82 9.69 -1.04
C ALA A 126 4.54 8.94 0.26
N GLN A 127 3.37 8.29 0.38
CA GLN A 127 3.00 7.46 1.53
C GLN A 127 3.94 6.25 1.66
N SER A 128 4.21 5.54 0.56
CA SER A 128 5.13 4.40 0.53
C SER A 128 6.55 4.80 0.94
N LEU A 129 7.04 5.95 0.46
CA LEU A 129 8.35 6.49 0.85
C LEU A 129 8.40 6.84 2.34
N ALA A 130 7.35 7.49 2.86
CA ALA A 130 7.26 7.78 4.30
C ALA A 130 7.30 6.50 5.13
N MET A 131 6.63 5.44 4.69
CA MET A 131 6.59 4.16 5.38
C MET A 131 7.96 3.46 5.38
N VAL A 132 8.66 3.37 4.25
CA VAL A 132 9.99 2.74 4.20
C VAL A 132 11.05 3.54 4.97
N GLN A 133 10.88 4.87 5.10
CA GLN A 133 11.73 5.69 5.96
C GLN A 133 11.44 5.47 7.46
N ALA A 134 10.17 5.27 7.82
CA ALA A 134 9.75 5.03 9.21
C ALA A 134 10.05 3.60 9.68
N LEU A 135 10.17 2.63 8.76
CA LEU A 135 10.38 1.22 9.05
C LEU A 135 11.66 0.72 8.36
N PRO A 136 12.83 0.88 8.98
CA PRO A 136 14.10 0.42 8.41
C PRO A 136 14.05 -1.06 8.04
N GLY A 137 14.46 -1.39 6.83
CA GLY A 137 14.44 -2.75 6.29
C GLY A 137 13.16 -3.14 5.54
N LEU A 138 12.09 -2.32 5.63
CA LEU A 138 10.91 -2.52 4.80
C LEU A 138 11.22 -2.20 3.33
N ARG A 139 10.81 -3.07 2.43
CA ARG A 139 10.76 -2.85 0.99
C ARG A 139 9.32 -2.89 0.51
N ILE A 140 8.89 -1.92 -0.28
CA ILE A 140 7.58 -1.90 -0.92
C ILE A 140 7.73 -2.19 -2.40
N VAL A 141 6.89 -3.05 -2.96
CA VAL A 141 6.84 -3.36 -4.40
C VAL A 141 5.46 -3.01 -4.92
N VAL A 142 5.40 -2.15 -5.92
CA VAL A 142 4.16 -1.84 -6.66
C VAL A 142 4.17 -2.64 -7.96
N CYS A 143 3.15 -3.47 -8.17
CA CYS A 143 3.09 -4.35 -9.36
C CYS A 143 1.67 -4.49 -9.90
N GLY A 144 1.54 -5.07 -11.11
CA GLY A 144 0.25 -5.39 -11.70
C GLY A 144 -0.40 -6.62 -11.07
N GLY A 145 -1.69 -6.53 -10.79
CA GLY A 145 -2.51 -7.66 -10.33
C GLY A 145 -3.27 -8.37 -11.45
N LEU A 146 -3.32 -7.78 -12.65
CA LEU A 146 -4.13 -8.29 -13.77
C LEU A 146 -3.36 -9.25 -14.69
N THR A 147 -2.03 -9.18 -14.70
CA THR A 147 -1.20 -10.07 -15.51
C THR A 147 -1.08 -11.44 -14.83
N PRO A 148 -1.43 -12.54 -15.51
CA PRO A 148 -1.31 -13.88 -14.96
C PRO A 148 0.10 -14.15 -14.44
N ASP A 149 0.18 -14.82 -13.28
CA ASP A 149 1.40 -15.24 -12.58
C ASP A 149 2.34 -14.10 -12.10
N LEU A 150 2.14 -12.83 -12.49
CA LEU A 150 3.01 -11.72 -12.10
C LEU A 150 3.01 -11.54 -10.58
N LEU A 151 1.83 -11.39 -9.97
CA LEU A 151 1.70 -11.24 -8.52
C LEU A 151 2.29 -12.43 -7.76
N LYS A 152 2.04 -13.66 -8.24
CA LYS A 152 2.61 -14.87 -7.67
C LYS A 152 4.13 -14.83 -7.71
N THR A 153 4.72 -14.48 -8.85
CA THR A 153 6.19 -14.37 -9.01
C THR A 153 6.75 -13.35 -8.03
N VAL A 154 6.17 -12.14 -7.95
CA VAL A 154 6.59 -11.11 -7.00
C VAL A 154 6.48 -11.57 -5.55
N LEU A 155 5.45 -12.35 -5.20
CA LEU A 155 5.27 -12.86 -3.83
C LEU A 155 6.28 -13.95 -3.46
N VAL A 156 6.65 -14.82 -4.40
CA VAL A 156 7.54 -15.97 -4.17
C VAL A 156 9.01 -15.57 -4.29
N ASP A 157 9.35 -14.73 -5.27
CA ASP A 157 10.71 -14.23 -5.50
C ASP A 157 10.81 -12.74 -5.11
N PRO A 158 11.44 -12.42 -3.96
CA PRO A 158 11.58 -11.04 -3.50
C PRO A 158 12.49 -10.18 -4.39
N ASP A 159 13.32 -10.78 -5.23
CA ASP A 159 14.28 -10.09 -6.09
C ASP A 159 13.87 -10.11 -7.57
N ALA A 160 12.65 -10.61 -7.86
CA ALA A 160 12.10 -10.57 -9.21
C ALA A 160 12.14 -9.12 -9.77
N PRO A 161 12.66 -8.90 -10.99
CA PRO A 161 12.76 -7.58 -11.61
C PRO A 161 11.40 -7.12 -12.17
N LEU A 162 10.35 -7.27 -11.38
CA LEU A 162 8.96 -6.98 -11.74
C LEU A 162 8.41 -5.87 -10.85
N GLY A 163 7.61 -5.00 -11.45
CA GLY A 163 7.03 -3.87 -10.72
C GLY A 163 8.03 -2.73 -10.49
N THR A 164 7.69 -1.87 -9.54
CA THR A 164 8.55 -0.78 -9.06
C THR A 164 8.88 -1.03 -7.59
N HIS A 165 10.16 -1.05 -7.26
CA HIS A 165 10.65 -1.26 -5.90
C HIS A 165 10.88 0.07 -5.19
N ILE A 166 10.38 0.24 -3.97
CA ILE A 166 10.54 1.45 -3.15
C ILE A 166 11.37 1.11 -1.92
N TYR A 167 12.44 1.87 -1.73
CA TYR A 167 13.41 1.68 -0.65
C TYR A 167 13.54 2.96 0.19
N GLY A 168 13.87 2.79 1.49
CA GLY A 168 14.22 3.87 2.41
C GLY A 168 15.68 4.33 2.28
#